data_2fd9d4a2183d3ad2bb4d77ef40813c58
#
_entry.id   2fd9d4a2183d3ad2bb4d77ef40813c58
#
_cell.length_a   1.000
_cell.length_b   1.000
_cell.length_c   1.000
_cell.angle_alpha   90.00
_cell.angle_beta   90.00
_cell.angle_gamma   90.00
#
_symmetry.space_group_name_H-M   'P 1'
#
loop_
_entity.id
_entity.type
_entity.pdbx_description
1 polymer ?
#
loop_
_entity_poly.entity_id
_entity_poly.type
_entity_poly.pdbx_seq_one_letter_code
_entity_poly.pdbx_strand_id
1 'polypeptide(L)'
;MQIRQKQNTPCIMATRDKRPTTETPFSFGKIAQEQDFTDRKEETAHLVSNFESLVNTILISPRRWGKSSLVAKAASLAEQRNTDLRVCALDLFNVHNEEAFYAQLTQCVLKATASKWEEIIGAIKKFFAGLVPKISLSSDPNQDISVEFDWKEVKQKPDEILNLAEKIAQEKGLRIIVCIDEFQNIADFDDPVFFQKRLRSHWQRHRHVAYCLYGSKRHMMMDVFTNASMPFYKFGDLLFLEKISKADWIPFLKERFRSTGKQIETAAAERIADLADCHPYYVQQLAQQSWFRTQNRCTPQTVAEAHAALVGQLSLLFVNLSDNLTAQQLNLLKAILSGESSLTSAAVLKKYGINSSASVIRSKQALIEKDILDDQGGKLSFQDPIFAYWLKHEYFKIR
;
A
#
# COMPACT_ATOMS: atom_id res chain seq x y z
N MET A 1 -71.13 14.20 30.34
CA MET A 1 -69.79 13.68 30.55
C MET A 1 -69.55 12.60 29.52
N GLN A 2 -69.02 12.97 28.38
CA GLN A 2 -68.75 12.05 27.24
C GLN A 2 -67.25 11.78 27.12
N ILE A 3 -66.89 10.51 27.29
CA ILE A 3 -65.51 10.02 27.20
C ILE A 3 -65.27 9.71 25.71
N ARG A 4 -64.35 10.48 25.08
CA ARG A 4 -63.86 10.18 23.72
C ARG A 4 -62.76 9.12 23.76
N GLN A 5 -63.03 7.98 23.23
CA GLN A 5 -62.03 6.95 22.91
C GLN A 5 -61.11 7.44 21.78
N LYS A 6 -59.79 7.45 22.05
CA LYS A 6 -58.75 7.64 21.03
C LYS A 6 -58.50 6.29 20.35
N GLN A 7 -58.76 6.23 19.07
CA GLN A 7 -58.34 5.12 18.20
C GLN A 7 -56.83 5.21 17.96
N ASN A 8 -56.11 4.16 18.31
CA ASN A 8 -54.72 3.96 17.94
C ASN A 8 -54.63 3.47 16.48
N THR A 9 -54.15 4.31 15.60
CA THR A 9 -53.77 3.91 14.22
C THR A 9 -52.32 3.33 14.28
N PRO A 10 -52.04 2.14 13.74
CA PRO A 10 -50.72 1.59 13.68
C PRO A 10 -49.87 2.38 12.67
N CYS A 11 -48.73 2.87 13.11
CA CYS A 11 -47.71 3.50 12.27
C CYS A 11 -47.10 2.44 11.35
N ILE A 12 -47.47 2.45 10.07
CA ILE A 12 -46.82 1.64 9.05
C ILE A 12 -45.42 2.24 8.83
N MET A 13 -44.42 1.54 9.29
CA MET A 13 -43.01 1.83 8.94
C MET A 13 -42.90 1.67 7.41
N ALA A 14 -42.81 2.77 6.71
CA ALA A 14 -42.45 2.81 5.31
C ALA A 14 -41.04 2.25 5.14
N THR A 15 -40.97 1.09 4.50
CA THR A 15 -39.70 0.57 3.98
C THR A 15 -39.16 1.62 3.02
N ARG A 16 -38.03 2.25 3.42
CA ARG A 16 -37.30 3.15 2.53
C ARG A 16 -36.87 2.33 1.31
N ASP A 17 -37.51 2.60 0.21
CA ASP A 17 -37.12 2.16 -1.11
C ASP A 17 -35.71 2.72 -1.38
N LYS A 18 -34.69 1.85 -1.26
CA LYS A 18 -33.31 2.23 -1.58
C LYS A 18 -33.27 2.43 -3.09
N ARG A 19 -33.29 3.68 -3.54
CA ARG A 19 -32.97 4.01 -4.93
C ARG A 19 -31.62 3.37 -5.24
N PRO A 20 -31.44 2.73 -6.40
CA PRO A 20 -30.16 2.17 -6.78
C PRO A 20 -29.12 3.28 -6.74
N THR A 21 -28.09 3.11 -5.91
CA THR A 21 -26.99 4.06 -5.82
C THR A 21 -26.27 4.06 -7.16
N THR A 22 -26.16 5.23 -7.78
CA THR A 22 -25.39 5.43 -9.03
C THR A 22 -23.89 5.28 -8.81
N GLU A 23 -23.46 5.14 -7.57
CA GLU A 23 -22.07 4.99 -7.20
C GLU A 23 -21.61 3.52 -7.29
N THR A 24 -20.45 3.33 -7.94
CA THR A 24 -19.84 2.02 -8.04
C THR A 24 -19.45 1.48 -6.67
N PRO A 25 -19.71 0.19 -6.38
CA PRO A 25 -19.33 -0.42 -5.13
C PRO A 25 -17.84 -0.86 -5.08
N PHE A 26 -17.06 -0.54 -6.10
CA PHE A 26 -15.66 -0.94 -6.23
C PHE A 26 -14.74 0.28 -6.19
N SER A 27 -13.70 0.22 -5.35
CA SER A 27 -12.74 1.29 -5.15
C SER A 27 -11.34 0.81 -5.54
N PHE A 28 -10.68 1.52 -6.44
CA PHE A 28 -9.29 1.31 -6.78
C PHE A 28 -8.58 2.66 -6.98
N GLY A 29 -7.26 2.69 -6.82
CA GLY A 29 -6.47 3.92 -6.88
C GLY A 29 -6.62 4.83 -5.65
N LYS A 30 -7.30 4.36 -4.61
CA LYS A 30 -7.50 5.03 -3.32
C LYS A 30 -7.21 4.04 -2.18
N ILE A 31 -6.99 4.57 -0.99
CA ILE A 31 -6.91 3.73 0.22
C ILE A 31 -8.31 3.14 0.46
N ALA A 32 -8.39 1.81 0.56
CA ALA A 32 -9.64 1.11 0.80
C ALA A 32 -10.17 1.43 2.20
N GLN A 33 -11.43 1.82 2.28
CA GLN A 33 -12.14 2.03 3.54
C GLN A 33 -12.88 0.75 3.95
N GLU A 34 -13.50 0.74 5.12
CA GLU A 34 -14.09 -0.46 5.75
C GLU A 34 -14.87 -1.37 4.82
N GLN A 35 -15.75 -0.82 3.99
CA GLN A 35 -16.58 -1.59 3.06
C GLN A 35 -15.83 -2.13 1.84
N ASP A 36 -14.74 -1.47 1.45
CA ASP A 36 -13.94 -1.81 0.28
C ASP A 36 -12.81 -2.80 0.62
N PHE A 37 -12.65 -3.08 1.91
CA PHE A 37 -11.61 -3.95 2.42
C PHE A 37 -12.12 -5.40 2.44
N THR A 38 -11.41 -6.28 1.74
CA THR A 38 -11.70 -7.72 1.76
C THR A 38 -10.53 -8.50 2.29
N ASP A 39 -10.82 -9.61 2.98
CA ASP A 39 -9.82 -10.50 3.56
C ASP A 39 -8.84 -9.79 4.50
N ARG A 40 -7.63 -10.26 4.61
CA ARG A 40 -6.56 -9.70 5.48
C ARG A 40 -6.89 -9.75 6.98
N LYS A 41 -7.74 -10.69 7.40
CA LYS A 41 -8.14 -10.80 8.82
C LYS A 41 -6.94 -11.17 9.69
N GLU A 42 -6.16 -12.14 9.23
CA GLU A 42 -4.98 -12.61 9.94
C GLU A 42 -3.88 -11.56 9.98
N GLU A 43 -3.57 -10.95 8.83
CA GLU A 43 -2.56 -9.89 8.76
C GLU A 43 -2.99 -8.64 9.55
N THR A 44 -4.29 -8.30 9.53
CA THR A 44 -4.82 -7.21 10.34
C THR A 44 -4.68 -7.51 11.83
N ALA A 45 -5.06 -8.72 12.28
CA ALA A 45 -4.94 -9.12 13.67
C ALA A 45 -3.47 -9.15 14.13
N HIS A 46 -2.58 -9.63 13.28
CA HIS A 46 -1.14 -9.65 13.54
C HIS A 46 -0.57 -8.23 13.70
N LEU A 47 -0.89 -7.32 12.77
CA LEU A 47 -0.45 -5.92 12.87
C LEU A 47 -1.01 -5.23 14.12
N VAL A 48 -2.29 -5.44 14.45
CA VAL A 48 -2.89 -4.90 15.68
C VAL A 48 -2.15 -5.41 16.90
N SER A 49 -1.87 -6.72 16.98
CA SER A 49 -1.10 -7.30 18.09
C SER A 49 0.30 -6.71 18.21
N ASN A 50 1.00 -6.50 17.09
CA ASN A 50 2.30 -5.86 17.07
C ASN A 50 2.25 -4.40 17.55
N PHE A 51 1.24 -3.65 17.13
CA PHE A 51 1.04 -2.27 17.57
C PHE A 51 0.73 -2.19 19.07
N GLU A 52 -0.18 -3.04 19.56
CA GLU A 52 -0.51 -3.13 20.98
C GLU A 52 0.68 -3.55 21.86
N SER A 53 1.60 -4.33 21.32
CA SER A 53 2.79 -4.83 22.01
C SER A 53 4.05 -4.01 21.75
N LEU A 54 3.96 -2.91 20.99
CA LEU A 54 5.11 -2.08 20.57
C LEU A 54 6.22 -2.87 19.87
N VAL A 55 5.83 -3.82 19.02
CA VAL A 55 6.75 -4.59 18.19
C VAL A 55 7.01 -3.84 16.89
N ASN A 56 8.28 -3.54 16.59
CA ASN A 56 8.65 -3.00 15.28
C ASN A 56 8.23 -3.97 14.19
N THR A 57 7.63 -3.46 13.13
CA THR A 57 7.07 -4.29 12.06
C THR A 57 7.55 -3.79 10.70
N ILE A 58 7.92 -4.72 9.84
CA ILE A 58 8.28 -4.44 8.46
C ILE A 58 7.27 -5.15 7.55
N LEU A 59 6.55 -4.39 6.73
CA LEU A 59 5.55 -4.93 5.82
C LEU A 59 6.03 -4.80 4.37
N ILE A 60 6.26 -5.92 3.73
CA ILE A 60 6.81 -6.00 2.36
C ILE A 60 5.78 -6.60 1.43
N SER A 61 5.47 -5.89 0.35
CA SER A 61 4.67 -6.44 -0.74
C SER A 61 4.84 -5.61 -2.01
N PRO A 62 4.50 -6.16 -3.18
CA PRO A 62 4.44 -5.39 -4.42
C PRO A 62 3.48 -4.19 -4.35
N ARG A 63 3.58 -3.34 -5.36
CA ARG A 63 2.70 -2.17 -5.53
C ARG A 63 1.23 -2.57 -5.60
N ARG A 64 0.33 -1.72 -5.05
CA ARG A 64 -1.13 -1.87 -5.17
C ARG A 64 -1.72 -3.15 -4.56
N TRP A 65 -0.99 -3.79 -3.63
CA TRP A 65 -1.47 -4.98 -2.91
C TRP A 65 -2.23 -4.64 -1.62
N GLY A 66 -2.45 -3.35 -1.34
CA GLY A 66 -3.27 -2.89 -0.22
C GLY A 66 -2.51 -2.67 1.09
N LYS A 67 -1.16 -2.50 1.06
CA LYS A 67 -0.35 -2.21 2.26
C LYS A 67 -0.88 -1.05 3.08
N SER A 68 -0.98 0.13 2.46
CA SER A 68 -1.39 1.36 3.16
C SER A 68 -2.82 1.24 3.72
N SER A 69 -3.72 0.52 3.01
CA SER A 69 -5.07 0.23 3.51
C SER A 69 -5.05 -0.72 4.73
N LEU A 70 -4.17 -1.73 4.71
CA LEU A 70 -4.01 -2.68 5.82
C LEU A 70 -3.44 -1.97 7.06
N VAL A 71 -2.39 -1.16 6.89
CA VAL A 71 -1.79 -0.38 7.99
C VAL A 71 -2.80 0.61 8.56
N ALA A 72 -3.53 1.35 7.72
CA ALA A 72 -4.56 2.29 8.17
C ALA A 72 -5.67 1.60 8.98
N LYS A 73 -6.13 0.43 8.52
CA LYS A 73 -7.13 -0.37 9.24
C LYS A 73 -6.61 -0.88 10.58
N ALA A 74 -5.41 -1.43 10.61
CA ALA A 74 -4.80 -1.93 11.84
C ALA A 74 -4.57 -0.78 12.84
N ALA A 75 -4.11 0.39 12.38
CA ALA A 75 -3.94 1.60 13.16
C ALA A 75 -5.26 2.04 13.82
N SER A 76 -6.31 2.18 13.01
CA SER A 76 -7.64 2.57 13.52
C SER A 76 -8.17 1.59 14.58
N LEU A 77 -8.01 0.28 14.37
CA LEU A 77 -8.45 -0.73 15.33
C LEU A 77 -7.61 -0.70 16.62
N ALA A 78 -6.30 -0.49 16.52
CA ALA A 78 -5.43 -0.41 17.69
C ALA A 78 -5.75 0.82 18.55
N GLU A 79 -5.96 1.99 17.93
CA GLU A 79 -6.36 3.22 18.65
C GLU A 79 -7.75 3.12 19.28
N GLN A 80 -8.72 2.47 18.62
CA GLN A 80 -10.06 2.23 19.18
C GLN A 80 -10.02 1.34 20.42
N ARG A 81 -9.09 0.38 20.47
CA ARG A 81 -8.95 -0.55 21.61
C ARG A 81 -8.13 0.02 22.75
N ASN A 82 -7.25 0.97 22.47
CA ASN A 82 -6.27 1.48 23.42
C ASN A 82 -6.26 3.01 23.42
N THR A 83 -6.78 3.61 24.48
CA THR A 83 -6.93 5.07 24.61
C THR A 83 -5.60 5.81 24.77
N ASP A 84 -4.54 5.12 25.17
CA ASP A 84 -3.17 5.63 25.33
C ASP A 84 -2.31 5.44 24.06
N LEU A 85 -2.79 4.70 23.06
CA LEU A 85 -2.07 4.47 21.82
C LEU A 85 -2.36 5.59 20.82
N ARG A 86 -1.31 6.06 20.13
CA ARG A 86 -1.39 7.03 19.04
C ARG A 86 -0.62 6.51 17.83
N VAL A 87 -1.18 6.70 16.67
CA VAL A 87 -0.52 6.34 15.41
C VAL A 87 -0.21 7.62 14.64
N CYS A 88 1.05 7.79 14.27
CA CYS A 88 1.48 8.78 13.30
C CYS A 88 1.92 8.09 12.01
N ALA A 89 1.37 8.56 10.88
CA ALA A 89 1.66 8.03 9.56
C ALA A 89 2.31 9.11 8.69
N LEU A 90 3.46 8.79 8.10
CA LEU A 90 4.15 9.64 7.15
C LEU A 90 4.45 8.84 5.88
N ASP A 91 4.47 9.55 4.74
CA ASP A 91 4.73 8.98 3.42
C ASP A 91 6.00 9.62 2.85
N LEU A 92 7.00 8.80 2.56
CA LEU A 92 8.28 9.25 2.02
C LEU A 92 8.26 9.38 0.49
N PHE A 93 7.12 9.31 -0.17
CA PHE A 93 7.04 9.41 -1.63
C PHE A 93 7.70 10.67 -2.20
N ASN A 94 7.51 11.80 -1.53
CA ASN A 94 8.08 13.11 -1.93
C ASN A 94 9.22 13.57 -1.00
N VAL A 95 9.85 12.65 -0.26
CA VAL A 95 10.95 12.97 0.66
C VAL A 95 12.27 12.56 0.01
N HIS A 96 13.12 13.54 -0.31
CA HIS A 96 14.33 13.31 -1.08
C HIS A 96 15.63 13.53 -0.27
N ASN A 97 15.54 13.98 0.97
CA ASN A 97 16.69 14.24 1.83
C ASN A 97 16.35 14.11 3.33
N GLU A 98 17.38 14.09 4.16
CA GLU A 98 17.26 13.99 5.62
C GLU A 98 16.45 15.15 6.23
N GLU A 99 16.60 16.37 5.70
CA GLU A 99 15.92 17.56 6.22
C GLU A 99 14.40 17.41 6.11
N ALA A 100 13.92 17.06 4.92
CA ALA A 100 12.50 16.83 4.69
C ALA A 100 11.96 15.66 5.53
N PHE A 101 12.77 14.62 5.73
CA PHE A 101 12.42 13.50 6.62
C PHE A 101 12.23 13.97 8.07
N TYR A 102 13.18 14.75 8.62
CA TYR A 102 13.08 15.25 9.98
C TYR A 102 11.89 16.20 10.18
N ALA A 103 11.63 17.05 9.20
CA ALA A 103 10.48 17.96 9.23
C ALA A 103 9.15 17.16 9.26
N GLN A 104 8.99 16.17 8.36
CA GLN A 104 7.79 15.34 8.31
C GLN A 104 7.62 14.48 9.56
N LEU A 105 8.69 13.87 10.07
CA LEU A 105 8.62 13.08 11.29
C LEU A 105 8.16 13.94 12.48
N THR A 106 8.75 15.13 12.64
CA THR A 106 8.37 16.07 13.70
C THR A 106 6.90 16.45 13.58
N GLN A 107 6.47 16.86 12.40
CA GLN A 107 5.10 17.24 12.11
C GLN A 107 4.11 16.12 12.44
N CYS A 108 4.41 14.90 11.99
CA CYS A 108 3.59 13.72 12.23
C CYS A 108 3.42 13.43 13.72
N VAL A 109 4.52 13.40 14.47
CA VAL A 109 4.52 13.13 15.91
C VAL A 109 3.74 14.20 16.68
N LEU A 110 3.97 15.48 16.38
CA LEU A 110 3.27 16.57 17.04
C LEU A 110 1.75 16.52 16.81
N LYS A 111 1.33 16.23 15.56
CA LYS A 111 -0.10 16.09 15.22
C LYS A 111 -0.76 14.91 15.95
N ALA A 112 -0.10 13.76 15.99
CA ALA A 112 -0.66 12.58 16.62
C ALA A 112 -0.79 12.72 18.15
N THR A 113 0.02 13.59 18.77
CA THR A 113 0.13 13.69 20.23
C THR A 113 -0.43 14.97 20.84
N ALA A 114 -0.88 15.92 20.03
CA ALA A 114 -1.46 17.19 20.50
C ALA A 114 -2.78 17.45 19.77
N SER A 115 -3.81 17.82 20.54
CA SER A 115 -5.13 18.14 20.02
C SER A 115 -5.37 19.63 19.80
N LYS A 116 -4.50 20.49 20.39
CA LYS A 116 -4.62 21.93 20.32
C LYS A 116 -3.28 22.56 19.96
N TRP A 117 -3.37 23.73 19.34
CA TRP A 117 -2.21 24.51 18.91
C TRP A 117 -1.26 24.87 20.06
N GLU A 118 -1.83 25.28 21.22
CA GLU A 118 -1.07 25.63 22.41
C GLU A 118 -0.23 24.45 22.93
N GLU A 119 -0.75 23.23 22.80
CA GLU A 119 -0.02 22.01 23.18
C GLU A 119 1.17 21.75 22.25
N ILE A 120 1.02 22.03 20.96
CA ILE A 120 2.12 21.90 19.98
C ILE A 120 3.23 22.88 20.31
N ILE A 121 2.89 24.18 20.53
CA ILE A 121 3.87 25.19 20.91
C ILE A 121 4.54 24.81 22.24
N GLY A 122 3.77 24.32 23.21
CA GLY A 122 4.30 23.86 24.49
C GLY A 122 5.28 22.71 24.34
N ALA A 123 4.94 21.72 23.52
CA ALA A 123 5.80 20.58 23.22
C ALA A 123 7.11 21.03 22.56
N ILE A 124 7.05 21.95 21.59
CA ILE A 124 8.23 22.48 20.93
C ILE A 124 9.16 23.18 21.90
N LYS A 125 8.65 24.13 22.69
CA LYS A 125 9.44 24.86 23.70
C LYS A 125 10.09 23.92 24.71
N LYS A 126 9.45 22.80 25.01
CA LYS A 126 9.91 21.85 26.02
C LYS A 126 10.92 20.84 25.49
N PHE A 127 10.69 20.30 24.31
CA PHE A 127 11.49 19.17 23.79
C PHE A 127 12.64 19.58 22.88
N PHE A 128 12.59 20.81 22.35
CA PHE A 128 13.66 21.38 21.52
C PHE A 128 14.44 22.43 22.30
N ALA A 129 15.40 21.98 23.09
CA ALA A 129 16.21 22.91 23.91
C ALA A 129 17.28 23.68 23.09
N GLY A 130 17.59 23.22 21.89
CA GLY A 130 18.65 23.81 21.05
C GLY A 130 18.30 23.89 19.57
N LEU A 131 17.11 23.48 19.19
CA LEU A 131 16.54 23.66 17.85
C LEU A 131 15.30 24.53 17.96
N VAL A 132 15.24 25.64 17.25
CA VAL A 132 14.04 26.48 17.22
C VAL A 132 13.31 26.25 15.90
N PRO A 133 12.32 25.32 15.85
CA PRO A 133 11.56 25.13 14.63
C PRO A 133 10.75 26.37 14.31
N LYS A 134 10.77 26.80 13.05
CA LYS A 134 9.81 27.75 12.52
C LYS A 134 8.52 27.00 12.22
N ILE A 135 7.43 27.44 12.82
CA ILE A 135 6.13 26.84 12.60
C ILE A 135 5.26 27.84 11.87
N SER A 136 4.72 27.44 10.75
CA SER A 136 3.69 28.17 10.04
C SER A 136 2.38 27.40 10.09
N LEU A 137 1.29 28.12 10.38
CA LEU A 137 -0.06 27.65 10.13
C LEU A 137 -0.39 27.97 8.69
N SER A 138 -0.85 26.99 7.94
CA SER A 138 -1.54 27.26 6.70
C SER A 138 -2.88 27.91 7.02
N SER A 139 -3.28 28.90 6.22
CA SER A 139 -4.59 29.55 6.31
C SER A 139 -5.76 28.62 5.87
N ASP A 140 -5.45 27.41 5.39
CA ASP A 140 -6.42 26.38 5.00
C ASP A 140 -6.72 25.48 6.21
N PRO A 141 -8.00 25.37 6.66
CA PRO A 141 -8.39 24.53 7.79
C PRO A 141 -8.07 23.03 7.60
N ASN A 142 -7.82 22.59 6.37
CA ASN A 142 -7.43 21.22 6.02
C ASN A 142 -5.92 21.06 5.82
N GLN A 143 -5.17 22.17 5.83
CA GLN A 143 -3.73 22.13 5.73
C GLN A 143 -3.08 22.25 7.09
N ASP A 144 -2.19 21.45 7.22
CA ASP A 144 -1.34 21.01 8.26
C ASP A 144 -0.40 22.10 8.77
N ILE A 145 0.00 21.94 9.99
CA ILE A 145 1.14 22.59 10.60
C ILE A 145 2.35 22.32 9.72
N SER A 146 3.00 23.35 9.24
CA SER A 146 4.31 23.24 8.61
C SER A 146 5.37 23.48 9.67
N VAL A 147 6.32 22.56 9.76
CA VAL A 147 7.49 22.67 10.65
C VAL A 147 8.73 22.78 9.78
N GLU A 148 9.43 23.90 9.92
CA GLU A 148 10.71 24.13 9.25
C GLU A 148 11.81 24.28 10.29
N PHE A 149 12.99 23.76 9.99
CA PHE A 149 14.18 23.86 10.84
C PHE A 149 15.28 24.63 10.14
N ASP A 150 16.18 25.26 10.91
CA ASP A 150 17.49 25.63 10.39
C ASP A 150 18.33 24.36 10.23
N TRP A 151 18.61 23.99 8.99
CA TRP A 151 19.32 22.76 8.68
C TRP A 151 20.73 22.69 9.27
N LYS A 152 21.39 23.82 9.47
CA LYS A 152 22.71 23.86 10.11
C LYS A 152 22.63 23.42 11.56
N GLU A 153 21.58 23.81 12.27
CA GLU A 153 21.33 23.40 13.65
C GLU A 153 20.92 21.92 13.74
N VAL A 154 20.04 21.46 12.82
CA VAL A 154 19.60 20.04 12.79
C VAL A 154 20.78 19.10 12.58
N LYS A 155 21.70 19.42 11.68
CA LYS A 155 22.92 18.61 11.46
C LYS A 155 23.76 18.42 12.72
N GLN A 156 23.73 19.41 13.64
CA GLN A 156 24.47 19.34 14.90
C GLN A 156 23.72 18.55 15.99
N LYS A 157 22.37 18.55 15.94
CA LYS A 157 21.51 17.97 16.98
C LYS A 157 20.37 17.10 16.44
N PRO A 158 20.62 16.14 15.54
CA PRO A 158 19.57 15.29 14.97
C PRO A 158 18.86 14.44 16.03
N ASP A 159 19.52 14.17 17.15
CA ASP A 159 19.04 13.37 18.26
C ASP A 159 17.78 13.96 18.92
N GLU A 160 17.64 15.29 18.92
CA GLU A 160 16.46 15.94 19.48
C GLU A 160 15.21 15.55 18.72
N ILE A 161 15.29 15.47 17.38
CA ILE A 161 14.20 15.09 16.51
C ILE A 161 13.95 13.57 16.56
N LEU A 162 15.02 12.79 16.46
CA LEU A 162 14.89 11.32 16.43
C LEU A 162 14.33 10.73 17.72
N ASN A 163 14.56 11.39 18.85
CA ASN A 163 14.01 10.96 20.15
C ASN A 163 12.71 11.69 20.53
N LEU A 164 12.18 12.58 19.68
CA LEU A 164 11.01 13.39 20.03
C LEU A 164 9.79 12.53 20.39
N ALA A 165 9.47 11.54 19.57
CA ALA A 165 8.35 10.64 19.81
C ALA A 165 8.47 9.92 21.16
N GLU A 166 9.64 9.38 21.49
CA GLU A 166 9.89 8.69 22.77
C GLU A 166 9.76 9.64 23.95
N LYS A 167 10.33 10.84 23.89
CA LYS A 167 10.22 11.85 24.93
C LYS A 167 8.77 12.25 25.21
N ILE A 168 7.99 12.51 24.15
CA ILE A 168 6.57 12.85 24.27
C ILE A 168 5.78 11.66 24.84
N ALA A 169 6.02 10.45 24.34
CA ALA A 169 5.35 9.24 24.81
C ALA A 169 5.58 9.02 26.31
N GLN A 170 6.83 9.11 26.75
CA GLN A 170 7.20 8.99 28.16
C GLN A 170 6.51 10.01 29.05
N GLU A 171 6.52 11.29 28.63
CA GLU A 171 5.94 12.36 29.45
C GLU A 171 4.43 12.29 29.53
N LYS A 172 3.76 11.99 28.42
CA LYS A 172 2.29 11.95 28.36
C LYS A 172 1.71 10.59 28.75
N GLY A 173 2.54 9.59 29.06
CA GLY A 173 2.08 8.22 29.31
C GLY A 173 1.43 7.58 28.08
N LEU A 174 1.92 7.90 26.88
CA LEU A 174 1.40 7.40 25.61
C LEU A 174 2.26 6.27 25.06
N ARG A 175 1.66 5.46 24.19
CA ARG A 175 2.34 4.54 23.29
C ARG A 175 2.18 5.06 21.86
N ILE A 176 3.27 5.14 21.11
CA ILE A 176 3.25 5.73 19.76
C ILE A 176 3.71 4.70 18.73
N ILE A 177 2.93 4.54 17.66
CA ILE A 177 3.32 3.78 16.48
C ILE A 177 3.64 4.77 15.37
N VAL A 178 4.88 4.73 14.86
CA VAL A 178 5.32 5.53 13.72
C VAL A 178 5.25 4.67 12.46
N CYS A 179 4.24 4.90 11.64
CA CYS A 179 4.03 4.22 10.37
C CYS A 179 4.68 5.02 9.24
N ILE A 180 5.61 4.40 8.51
CA ILE A 180 6.37 5.06 7.44
C ILE A 180 6.14 4.32 6.12
N ASP A 181 5.38 4.94 5.20
CA ASP A 181 5.18 4.42 3.84
C ASP A 181 6.36 4.80 2.93
N GLU A 182 6.59 3.99 1.91
CA GLU A 182 7.65 4.11 0.93
C GLU A 182 9.06 4.24 1.56
N PHE A 183 9.29 3.50 2.66
CA PHE A 183 10.53 3.57 3.45
C PHE A 183 11.79 3.34 2.62
N GLN A 184 11.73 2.58 1.53
CA GLN A 184 12.88 2.38 0.65
C GLN A 184 13.42 3.66 0.02
N ASN A 185 12.64 4.76 0.00
CA ASN A 185 13.09 6.03 -0.59
C ASN A 185 14.22 6.69 0.20
N ILE A 186 14.49 6.25 1.44
CA ILE A 186 15.71 6.67 2.15
C ILE A 186 17.01 6.24 1.41
N ALA A 187 16.92 5.29 0.47
CA ALA A 187 18.06 4.90 -0.37
C ALA A 187 18.48 5.99 -1.35
N ASP A 188 17.62 6.97 -1.61
CA ASP A 188 17.89 8.10 -2.51
C ASP A 188 18.56 9.30 -1.79
N PHE A 189 18.81 9.20 -0.46
CA PHE A 189 19.50 10.24 0.32
C PHE A 189 21.00 10.24 0.05
N ASP A 190 21.71 11.34 0.35
CA ASP A 190 23.14 11.50 0.07
C ASP A 190 24.03 10.40 0.66
N ASP A 191 23.79 10.00 1.92
CA ASP A 191 24.45 8.87 2.59
C ASP A 191 23.42 7.96 3.26
N PRO A 192 22.77 7.09 2.47
CA PRO A 192 21.65 6.30 2.95
C PRO A 192 22.04 5.29 4.03
N VAL A 193 23.27 4.74 3.98
CA VAL A 193 23.72 3.76 4.96
C VAL A 193 24.02 4.44 6.30
N PHE A 194 24.64 5.61 6.29
CA PHE A 194 24.90 6.39 7.51
C PHE A 194 23.60 6.86 8.14
N PHE A 195 22.65 7.33 7.32
CA PHE A 195 21.32 7.73 7.79
C PHE A 195 20.58 6.55 8.45
N GLN A 196 20.57 5.38 7.82
CA GLN A 196 20.00 4.16 8.41
C GLN A 196 20.67 3.77 9.73
N LYS A 197 21.99 3.86 9.85
CA LYS A 197 22.71 3.61 11.11
C LYS A 197 22.27 4.58 12.20
N ARG A 198 22.10 5.85 11.86
CA ARG A 198 21.61 6.88 12.78
C ARG A 198 20.20 6.57 13.27
N LEU A 199 19.26 6.32 12.35
CA LEU A 199 17.89 5.93 12.69
C LEU A 199 17.90 4.71 13.64
N ARG A 200 18.60 3.64 13.24
CA ARG A 200 18.68 2.41 14.03
C ARG A 200 19.23 2.62 15.43
N SER A 201 20.28 3.44 15.59
CA SER A 201 20.93 3.70 16.89
C SER A 201 19.97 4.36 17.90
N HIS A 202 19.00 5.15 17.42
CA HIS A 202 17.97 5.76 18.25
C HIS A 202 16.80 4.81 18.45
N TRP A 203 16.17 4.36 17.39
CA TRP A 203 14.92 3.62 17.41
C TRP A 203 14.97 2.30 18.19
N GLN A 204 16.08 1.60 18.16
CA GLN A 204 16.25 0.37 18.96
C GLN A 204 16.24 0.60 20.48
N ARG A 205 16.39 1.85 20.96
CA ARG A 205 16.39 2.23 22.38
C ARG A 205 15.02 2.67 22.88
N HIS A 206 14.09 2.95 21.95
CA HIS A 206 12.76 3.40 22.31
C HIS A 206 11.98 2.28 23.00
N ARG A 207 11.22 2.66 24.02
CA ARG A 207 10.42 1.73 24.83
C ARG A 207 8.92 2.01 24.76
N HIS A 208 8.55 3.22 24.37
CA HIS A 208 7.17 3.67 24.25
C HIS A 208 6.79 3.94 22.78
N VAL A 209 7.74 3.75 21.87
CA VAL A 209 7.53 3.92 20.43
C VAL A 209 7.89 2.65 19.68
N ALA A 210 7.05 2.25 18.74
CA ALA A 210 7.38 1.22 17.74
C ALA A 210 7.21 1.76 16.31
N TYR A 211 7.86 1.11 15.38
CA TYR A 211 7.94 1.53 13.98
C TYR A 211 7.31 0.48 13.08
N CYS A 212 6.39 0.93 12.21
CA CYS A 212 5.84 0.13 11.13
C CYS A 212 6.38 0.67 9.80
N LEU A 213 7.38 -0.03 9.24
CA LEU A 213 8.09 0.38 8.03
C LEU A 213 7.58 -0.43 6.84
N TYR A 214 7.08 0.24 5.81
CA TYR A 214 6.54 -0.45 4.64
C TYR A 214 6.84 0.30 3.35
N GLY A 215 6.78 -0.43 2.23
CA GLY A 215 7.08 0.16 0.94
C GLY A 215 6.70 -0.74 -0.22
N SER A 216 6.68 -0.16 -1.41
CA SER A 216 6.18 -0.80 -2.63
C SER A 216 7.26 -1.47 -3.47
N LYS A 217 8.52 -1.05 -3.38
CA LYS A 217 9.64 -1.65 -4.10
C LYS A 217 10.21 -2.83 -3.31
N ARG A 218 9.62 -3.99 -3.52
CA ARG A 218 9.93 -5.20 -2.76
C ARG A 218 11.42 -5.51 -2.71
N HIS A 219 12.12 -5.46 -3.85
CA HIS A 219 13.56 -5.77 -3.92
C HIS A 219 14.40 -4.83 -3.05
N MET A 220 14.08 -3.52 -3.02
CA MET A 220 14.79 -2.55 -2.17
C MET A 220 14.49 -2.79 -0.68
N MET A 221 13.21 -3.06 -0.33
CA MET A 221 12.83 -3.40 1.04
C MET A 221 13.53 -4.68 1.50
N MET A 222 13.61 -5.71 0.64
CA MET A 222 14.34 -6.94 0.95
C MET A 222 15.82 -6.65 1.23
N ASP A 223 16.48 -5.82 0.42
CA ASP A 223 17.87 -5.46 0.64
C ASP A 223 18.07 -4.76 2.00
N VAL A 224 17.24 -3.77 2.31
CA VAL A 224 17.34 -3.02 3.59
C VAL A 224 17.15 -3.92 4.81
N PHE A 225 16.22 -4.87 4.80
CA PHE A 225 15.79 -5.59 6.00
C PHE A 225 16.30 -7.03 6.11
N THR A 226 16.71 -7.66 5.02
CA THR A 226 17.18 -9.06 5.03
C THR A 226 18.65 -9.22 4.72
N ASN A 227 19.33 -8.20 4.21
CA ASN A 227 20.76 -8.21 3.98
C ASN A 227 21.51 -7.98 5.31
N ALA A 228 22.32 -8.97 5.72
CA ALA A 228 23.03 -8.93 6.99
C ALA A 228 24.04 -7.78 7.14
N SER A 229 24.47 -7.16 6.02
CA SER A 229 25.36 -6.00 6.03
C SER A 229 24.62 -4.66 6.25
N MET A 230 23.29 -4.65 6.16
CA MET A 230 22.50 -3.43 6.25
C MET A 230 22.10 -3.11 7.71
N PRO A 231 22.00 -1.82 8.08
CA PRO A 231 21.72 -1.42 9.45
C PRO A 231 20.39 -1.96 10.00
N PHE A 232 19.35 -2.08 9.16
CA PHE A 232 18.03 -2.55 9.59
C PHE A 232 17.85 -4.07 9.56
N TYR A 233 18.92 -4.84 9.32
CA TYR A 233 18.83 -6.29 9.40
C TYR A 233 18.25 -6.75 10.75
N LYS A 234 17.18 -7.56 10.69
CA LYS A 234 16.45 -8.06 11.88
C LYS A 234 15.97 -6.94 12.83
N PHE A 235 15.49 -5.82 12.29
CA PHE A 235 15.01 -4.70 13.12
C PHE A 235 13.67 -4.99 13.78
N GLY A 236 12.81 -5.81 13.19
CA GLY A 236 11.48 -6.10 13.70
C GLY A 236 10.88 -7.34 13.06
N ASP A 237 9.60 -7.53 13.30
CA ASP A 237 8.79 -8.61 12.73
C ASP A 237 8.56 -8.37 11.23
N LEU A 238 8.83 -9.39 10.41
CA LEU A 238 8.82 -9.31 8.96
C LEU A 238 7.55 -9.94 8.39
N LEU A 239 6.67 -9.13 7.86
CA LEU A 239 5.41 -9.54 7.26
C LEU A 239 5.45 -9.42 5.74
N PHE A 240 5.12 -10.51 5.06
CA PHE A 240 4.94 -10.52 3.61
C PHE A 240 3.45 -10.60 3.30
N LEU A 241 2.95 -9.65 2.50
CA LEU A 241 1.59 -9.78 2.00
C LEU A 241 1.56 -10.73 0.81
N GLU A 242 0.74 -11.75 0.92
CA GLU A 242 0.42 -12.64 -0.19
C GLU A 242 -0.75 -12.07 -1.04
N LYS A 243 -1.00 -12.63 -2.22
CA LYS A 243 -2.20 -12.32 -2.99
C LYS A 243 -3.45 -12.74 -2.22
N ILE A 244 -4.50 -11.94 -2.31
CA ILE A 244 -5.81 -12.34 -1.78
C ILE A 244 -6.31 -13.55 -2.58
N SER A 245 -6.75 -14.58 -1.89
CA SER A 245 -7.15 -15.82 -2.53
C SER A 245 -8.40 -15.67 -3.38
N LYS A 246 -8.56 -16.53 -4.40
CA LYS A 246 -9.79 -16.59 -5.18
C LYS A 246 -11.01 -16.92 -4.29
N ALA A 247 -10.81 -17.74 -3.25
CA ALA A 247 -11.85 -18.11 -2.30
C ALA A 247 -12.39 -16.89 -1.53
N ASP A 248 -11.56 -15.89 -1.27
CA ASP A 248 -11.96 -14.66 -0.59
C ASP A 248 -12.52 -13.62 -1.58
N TRP A 249 -11.99 -13.58 -2.80
CA TRP A 249 -12.50 -12.67 -3.83
C TRP A 249 -13.93 -12.97 -4.27
N ILE A 250 -14.29 -14.24 -4.45
CA ILE A 250 -15.62 -14.62 -4.96
C ILE A 250 -16.76 -14.11 -4.06
N PRO A 251 -16.78 -14.40 -2.74
CA PRO A 251 -17.83 -13.89 -1.86
C PRO A 251 -17.83 -12.36 -1.77
N PHE A 252 -16.67 -11.72 -1.75
CA PHE A 252 -16.56 -10.26 -1.77
C PHE A 252 -17.22 -9.67 -3.02
N LEU A 253 -16.87 -10.14 -4.21
CA LEU A 253 -17.45 -9.66 -5.47
C LEU A 253 -18.97 -9.84 -5.47
N LYS A 254 -19.48 -11.00 -5.04
CA LYS A 254 -20.92 -11.25 -4.94
C LYS A 254 -21.63 -10.28 -4.00
N GLU A 255 -21.04 -10.02 -2.84
CA GLU A 255 -21.62 -9.08 -1.87
C GLU A 255 -21.64 -7.66 -2.40
N ARG A 256 -20.53 -7.21 -3.04
CA ARG A 256 -20.44 -5.86 -3.62
C ARG A 256 -21.44 -5.63 -4.76
N PHE A 257 -21.67 -6.62 -5.63
CA PHE A 257 -22.74 -6.54 -6.64
C PHE A 257 -24.12 -6.50 -5.97
N ARG A 258 -24.36 -7.35 -4.97
CA ARG A 258 -25.64 -7.43 -4.25
C ARG A 258 -25.98 -6.14 -3.52
N SER A 259 -25.00 -5.47 -2.91
CA SER A 259 -25.20 -4.21 -2.18
C SER A 259 -25.78 -3.07 -3.03
N THR A 260 -25.65 -3.19 -4.35
CA THR A 260 -26.19 -2.23 -5.34
C THR A 260 -27.39 -2.75 -6.12
N GLY A 261 -27.99 -3.87 -5.70
CA GLY A 261 -29.14 -4.47 -6.35
C GLY A 261 -28.83 -5.29 -7.60
N LYS A 262 -27.55 -5.50 -7.93
CA LYS A 262 -27.10 -6.33 -9.06
C LYS A 262 -26.64 -7.71 -8.56
N GLN A 263 -26.52 -8.64 -9.48
CA GLN A 263 -26.00 -9.99 -9.21
C GLN A 263 -24.79 -10.28 -10.09
N ILE A 264 -23.91 -11.16 -9.63
CA ILE A 264 -22.81 -11.72 -10.41
C ILE A 264 -22.82 -13.26 -10.31
N GLU A 265 -22.66 -13.92 -11.43
CA GLU A 265 -22.52 -15.37 -11.47
C GLU A 265 -21.18 -15.80 -10.86
N THR A 266 -21.13 -16.99 -10.24
CA THR A 266 -19.88 -17.51 -9.66
C THR A 266 -18.79 -17.59 -10.71
N ALA A 267 -19.09 -18.16 -11.89
CA ALA A 267 -18.14 -18.24 -12.99
C ALA A 267 -17.64 -16.87 -13.49
N ALA A 268 -18.48 -15.82 -13.41
CA ALA A 268 -18.07 -14.46 -13.73
C ALA A 268 -17.13 -13.88 -12.67
N ALA A 269 -17.42 -14.10 -11.40
CA ALA A 269 -16.53 -13.68 -10.31
C ALA A 269 -15.17 -14.41 -10.35
N GLU A 270 -15.17 -15.72 -10.61
CA GLU A 270 -13.95 -16.51 -10.85
C GLU A 270 -13.15 -15.94 -12.02
N ARG A 271 -13.81 -15.63 -13.14
CA ARG A 271 -13.17 -15.07 -14.32
C ARG A 271 -12.53 -13.69 -14.05
N ILE A 272 -13.15 -12.83 -13.23
CA ILE A 272 -12.53 -11.58 -12.79
C ILE A 272 -11.24 -11.85 -12.03
N ALA A 273 -11.28 -12.76 -11.06
CA ALA A 273 -10.11 -13.10 -10.25
C ALA A 273 -8.98 -13.69 -11.10
N ASP A 274 -9.31 -14.56 -12.07
CA ASP A 274 -8.34 -15.19 -12.97
C ASP A 274 -7.68 -14.19 -13.92
N LEU A 275 -8.46 -13.36 -14.60
CA LEU A 275 -7.96 -12.35 -15.54
C LEU A 275 -7.13 -11.26 -14.85
N ALA A 276 -7.44 -10.96 -13.61
CA ALA A 276 -6.69 -10.02 -12.78
C ALA A 276 -5.59 -10.70 -11.95
N ASP A 277 -5.35 -12.02 -12.13
CA ASP A 277 -4.36 -12.81 -11.37
C ASP A 277 -4.47 -12.59 -9.85
N CYS A 278 -5.69 -12.46 -9.34
CA CYS A 278 -6.01 -12.15 -7.93
C CYS A 278 -5.35 -10.86 -7.40
N HIS A 279 -4.84 -10.00 -8.27
CA HIS A 279 -4.19 -8.75 -7.87
C HIS A 279 -5.24 -7.73 -7.38
N PRO A 280 -5.16 -7.22 -6.13
CA PRO A 280 -6.23 -6.42 -5.52
C PRO A 280 -6.70 -5.23 -6.35
N TYR A 281 -5.78 -4.45 -6.90
CA TYR A 281 -6.10 -3.30 -7.73
C TYR A 281 -6.86 -3.70 -9.00
N TYR A 282 -6.37 -4.72 -9.72
CA TYR A 282 -6.95 -5.12 -11.00
C TYR A 282 -8.26 -5.90 -10.85
N VAL A 283 -8.42 -6.66 -9.77
CA VAL A 283 -9.72 -7.28 -9.44
C VAL A 283 -10.78 -6.21 -9.24
N GLN A 284 -10.49 -5.18 -8.44
CA GLN A 284 -11.42 -4.07 -8.19
C GLN A 284 -11.71 -3.28 -9.49
N GLN A 285 -10.69 -3.00 -10.29
CA GLN A 285 -10.85 -2.28 -11.56
C GLN A 285 -11.69 -3.05 -12.58
N LEU A 286 -11.40 -4.35 -12.78
CA LEU A 286 -12.16 -5.19 -13.71
C LEU A 286 -13.60 -5.43 -13.21
N ALA A 287 -13.76 -5.60 -11.89
CA ALA A 287 -15.09 -5.71 -11.29
C ALA A 287 -15.93 -4.45 -11.49
N GLN A 288 -15.34 -3.27 -11.35
CA GLN A 288 -16.02 -2.00 -11.64
C GLN A 288 -16.43 -1.91 -13.10
N GLN A 289 -15.53 -2.24 -14.04
CA GLN A 289 -15.81 -2.21 -15.46
C GLN A 289 -16.92 -3.20 -15.85
N SER A 290 -16.95 -4.37 -15.19
CA SER A 290 -18.01 -5.37 -15.35
C SER A 290 -19.32 -4.90 -14.76
N TRP A 291 -19.28 -4.25 -13.59
CA TRP A 291 -20.47 -3.71 -12.93
C TRP A 291 -21.14 -2.61 -13.75
N PHE A 292 -20.39 -1.72 -14.40
CA PHE A 292 -20.95 -0.68 -15.29
C PHE A 292 -21.68 -1.28 -16.50
N ARG A 293 -21.23 -2.44 -17.01
CA ARG A 293 -21.85 -3.14 -18.14
C ARG A 293 -23.01 -4.04 -17.73
N THR A 294 -23.20 -4.24 -16.43
CA THR A 294 -24.27 -5.09 -15.89
C THR A 294 -25.53 -4.28 -15.61
N GLN A 295 -26.66 -4.71 -16.17
CA GLN A 295 -27.97 -4.20 -15.76
C GLN A 295 -28.45 -4.92 -14.50
N ASN A 296 -28.73 -6.22 -14.58
CA ASN A 296 -29.23 -7.04 -13.48
C ASN A 296 -28.22 -8.12 -13.04
N ARG A 297 -27.69 -8.88 -14.00
CA ARG A 297 -26.79 -10.04 -13.74
C ARG A 297 -25.55 -9.97 -14.61
N CYS A 298 -24.38 -10.03 -13.96
CA CYS A 298 -23.08 -10.11 -14.61
C CYS A 298 -22.74 -11.56 -14.95
N THR A 299 -22.47 -11.80 -16.23
CA THR A 299 -22.10 -13.12 -16.78
C THR A 299 -20.61 -13.18 -17.13
N PRO A 300 -20.02 -14.36 -17.36
CA PRO A 300 -18.67 -14.48 -17.88
C PRO A 300 -18.43 -13.71 -19.19
N GLN A 301 -19.44 -13.58 -20.04
CA GLN A 301 -19.37 -12.81 -21.27
C GLN A 301 -19.24 -11.31 -20.98
N THR A 302 -20.02 -10.77 -20.03
CA THR A 302 -19.91 -9.37 -19.57
C THR A 302 -18.50 -9.04 -19.07
N VAL A 303 -17.89 -9.99 -18.32
CA VAL A 303 -16.49 -9.85 -17.83
C VAL A 303 -15.51 -9.86 -19.00
N ALA A 304 -15.68 -10.73 -20.00
CA ALA A 304 -14.82 -10.77 -21.18
C ALA A 304 -14.84 -9.46 -21.95
N GLU A 305 -16.01 -8.87 -22.15
CA GLU A 305 -16.18 -7.58 -22.80
C GLU A 305 -15.56 -6.43 -22.01
N ALA A 306 -15.75 -6.44 -20.68
CA ALA A 306 -15.13 -5.48 -19.78
C ALA A 306 -13.59 -5.57 -19.82
N HIS A 307 -13.06 -6.78 -19.82
CA HIS A 307 -11.61 -7.01 -19.89
C HIS A 307 -11.02 -6.58 -21.24
N ALA A 308 -11.67 -6.92 -22.35
CA ALA A 308 -11.23 -6.49 -23.68
C ALA A 308 -11.22 -4.96 -23.81
N ALA A 309 -12.25 -4.28 -23.29
CA ALA A 309 -12.30 -2.83 -23.25
C ALA A 309 -11.18 -2.23 -22.37
N LEU A 310 -10.88 -2.83 -21.22
CA LEU A 310 -9.80 -2.39 -20.33
C LEU A 310 -8.42 -2.55 -20.99
N VAL A 311 -8.17 -3.68 -21.64
CA VAL A 311 -6.94 -3.94 -22.41
C VAL A 311 -6.80 -2.90 -23.53
N GLY A 312 -7.88 -2.64 -24.30
CA GLY A 312 -7.88 -1.62 -25.33
C GLY A 312 -7.62 -0.21 -24.81
N GLN A 313 -8.21 0.16 -23.67
CA GLN A 313 -8.00 1.44 -23.03
C GLN A 313 -6.54 1.67 -22.59
N LEU A 314 -5.87 0.60 -22.13
CA LEU A 314 -4.50 0.67 -21.63
C LEU A 314 -3.44 0.40 -22.72
N SER A 315 -3.84 0.01 -23.93
CA SER A 315 -2.92 -0.44 -24.98
C SER A 315 -1.86 0.60 -25.35
N LEU A 316 -2.22 1.88 -25.44
CA LEU A 316 -1.24 2.95 -25.74
C LEU A 316 -0.20 3.08 -24.63
N LEU A 317 -0.59 2.97 -23.36
CA LEU A 317 0.35 2.93 -22.23
C LEU A 317 1.29 1.72 -22.36
N PHE A 318 0.76 0.56 -22.72
CA PHE A 318 1.53 -0.67 -22.85
C PHE A 318 2.52 -0.63 -24.03
N VAL A 319 2.14 0.00 -25.14
CA VAL A 319 3.08 0.28 -26.25
C VAL A 319 4.24 1.12 -25.74
N ASN A 320 3.97 2.25 -25.06
CA ASN A 320 5.01 3.12 -24.50
C ASN A 320 5.92 2.38 -23.49
N LEU A 321 5.35 1.52 -22.64
CA LEU A 321 6.15 0.68 -21.75
C LEU A 321 7.06 -0.28 -22.53
N SER A 322 6.54 -0.89 -23.57
CA SER A 322 7.29 -1.86 -24.40
C SER A 322 8.40 -1.20 -25.21
N ASP A 323 8.17 0.01 -25.72
CA ASP A 323 9.17 0.79 -26.48
C ASP A 323 10.37 1.21 -25.61
N ASN A 324 10.17 1.30 -24.28
CA ASN A 324 11.25 1.56 -23.32
C ASN A 324 12.01 0.29 -22.87
N LEU A 325 11.74 -0.86 -23.50
CA LEU A 325 12.41 -2.12 -23.23
C LEU A 325 13.40 -2.48 -24.35
N THR A 326 14.54 -3.02 -23.94
CA THR A 326 15.49 -3.55 -24.92
C THR A 326 14.98 -4.84 -25.56
N ALA A 327 15.47 -5.17 -26.74
CA ALA A 327 15.15 -6.42 -27.43
C ALA A 327 15.40 -7.66 -26.54
N GLN A 328 16.48 -7.65 -25.73
CA GLN A 328 16.78 -8.74 -24.81
C GLN A 328 15.77 -8.86 -23.65
N GLN A 329 15.26 -7.73 -23.16
CA GLN A 329 14.18 -7.71 -22.16
C GLN A 329 12.86 -8.22 -22.74
N LEU A 330 12.48 -7.78 -23.94
CA LEU A 330 11.29 -8.27 -24.65
C LEU A 330 11.37 -9.76 -24.95
N ASN A 331 12.53 -10.25 -25.41
CA ASN A 331 12.75 -11.68 -25.67
C ASN A 331 12.62 -12.51 -24.38
N LEU A 332 13.12 -12.00 -23.26
CA LEU A 332 12.95 -12.66 -21.96
C LEU A 332 11.48 -12.69 -21.52
N LEU A 333 10.75 -11.57 -21.65
CA LEU A 333 9.32 -11.52 -21.34
C LEU A 333 8.51 -12.50 -22.22
N LYS A 334 8.88 -12.60 -23.51
CA LYS A 334 8.27 -13.58 -24.42
C LYS A 334 8.49 -15.02 -23.96
N ALA A 335 9.72 -15.36 -23.54
CA ALA A 335 10.04 -16.69 -23.01
C ALA A 335 9.22 -17.00 -21.76
N ILE A 336 9.11 -16.06 -20.81
CA ILE A 336 8.32 -16.20 -19.58
C ILE A 336 6.84 -16.41 -19.91
N LEU A 337 6.26 -15.59 -20.79
CA LEU A 337 4.85 -15.69 -21.21
C LEU A 337 4.53 -16.96 -21.99
N SER A 338 5.54 -17.57 -22.63
CA SER A 338 5.41 -18.86 -23.29
C SER A 338 5.53 -20.06 -22.32
N GLY A 339 5.74 -19.81 -21.02
CA GLY A 339 5.79 -20.84 -19.99
C GLY A 339 7.15 -21.56 -19.87
N GLU A 340 8.24 -20.97 -20.38
CA GLU A 340 9.56 -21.57 -20.25
C GLU A 340 10.05 -21.52 -18.79
N SER A 341 10.43 -22.67 -18.26
CA SER A 341 10.92 -22.78 -16.87
C SER A 341 12.45 -22.63 -16.74
N SER A 342 13.20 -23.02 -17.76
CA SER A 342 14.67 -23.02 -17.77
C SER A 342 15.22 -21.89 -18.65
N LEU A 343 15.00 -20.63 -18.22
CA LEU A 343 15.30 -19.43 -19.01
C LEU A 343 16.75 -19.27 -19.45
N THR A 344 17.70 -19.93 -18.79
CA THR A 344 19.15 -19.89 -19.10
C THR A 344 19.63 -21.07 -19.93
N SER A 345 18.76 -22.01 -20.28
CA SER A 345 19.12 -23.18 -21.09
C SER A 345 19.47 -22.78 -22.52
N ALA A 346 20.43 -23.47 -23.14
CA ALA A 346 20.85 -23.20 -24.50
C ALA A 346 19.70 -23.26 -25.50
N ALA A 347 18.75 -24.17 -25.30
CA ALA A 347 17.56 -24.32 -26.15
C ALA A 347 16.66 -23.07 -26.08
N VAL A 348 16.38 -22.56 -24.89
CA VAL A 348 15.56 -21.35 -24.65
C VAL A 348 16.29 -20.12 -25.20
N LEU A 349 17.59 -19.96 -24.90
CA LEU A 349 18.39 -18.85 -25.41
C LEU A 349 18.32 -18.76 -26.94
N LYS A 350 18.53 -19.89 -27.61
CA LYS A 350 18.45 -19.97 -29.09
C LYS A 350 17.04 -19.70 -29.61
N LYS A 351 16.02 -20.30 -28.97
CA LYS A 351 14.60 -20.18 -29.40
C LYS A 351 14.10 -18.75 -29.37
N TYR A 352 14.49 -17.97 -28.34
CA TYR A 352 14.02 -16.60 -28.14
C TYR A 352 15.05 -15.53 -28.53
N GLY A 353 16.20 -15.88 -29.08
CA GLY A 353 17.23 -14.92 -29.49
C GLY A 353 17.85 -14.17 -28.33
N ILE A 354 18.04 -14.84 -27.18
CA ILE A 354 18.69 -14.28 -26.02
C ILE A 354 20.19 -14.60 -26.09
N ASN A 355 21.04 -13.57 -25.99
CA ASN A 355 22.47 -13.68 -26.26
C ASN A 355 23.23 -14.66 -25.36
N SER A 356 22.89 -14.70 -24.07
CA SER A 356 23.59 -15.51 -23.06
C SER A 356 22.81 -15.62 -21.75
N SER A 357 23.19 -16.56 -20.88
CA SER A 357 22.68 -16.66 -19.51
C SER A 357 22.93 -15.37 -18.71
N ALA A 358 24.05 -14.69 -18.93
CA ALA A 358 24.34 -13.40 -18.30
C ALA A 358 23.36 -12.30 -18.78
N SER A 359 22.92 -12.35 -20.04
CA SER A 359 21.87 -11.44 -20.56
C SER A 359 20.52 -11.69 -19.91
N VAL A 360 20.16 -12.96 -19.62
CA VAL A 360 18.94 -13.30 -18.87
C VAL A 360 18.97 -12.66 -17.49
N ILE A 361 20.09 -12.83 -16.75
CA ILE A 361 20.23 -12.30 -15.38
C ILE A 361 20.11 -10.78 -15.38
N ARG A 362 20.83 -10.08 -16.28
CA ARG A 362 20.77 -8.61 -16.39
C ARG A 362 19.38 -8.12 -16.79
N SER A 363 18.75 -8.75 -17.77
CA SER A 363 17.40 -8.37 -18.22
C SER A 363 16.37 -8.62 -17.14
N LYS A 364 16.45 -9.74 -16.40
CA LYS A 364 15.60 -10.03 -15.26
C LYS A 364 15.73 -8.94 -14.20
N GLN A 365 16.95 -8.60 -13.79
CA GLN A 365 17.20 -7.58 -12.78
C GLN A 365 16.63 -6.21 -13.20
N ALA A 366 16.90 -5.80 -14.44
CA ALA A 366 16.39 -4.53 -14.97
C ALA A 366 14.85 -4.50 -15.08
N LEU A 367 14.19 -5.64 -15.36
CA LEU A 367 12.72 -5.74 -15.38
C LEU A 367 12.12 -5.69 -13.98
N ILE A 368 12.82 -6.19 -12.95
CA ILE A 368 12.44 -6.07 -11.55
C ILE A 368 12.59 -4.61 -11.09
N GLU A 369 13.70 -3.95 -11.41
CA GLU A 369 13.94 -2.52 -11.09
C GLU A 369 12.91 -1.58 -11.74
N LYS A 370 12.40 -1.97 -12.92
CA LYS A 370 11.32 -1.25 -13.62
C LYS A 370 9.92 -1.60 -13.13
N ASP A 371 9.76 -2.39 -12.07
CA ASP A 371 8.47 -2.86 -11.54
C ASP A 371 7.60 -3.61 -12.58
N ILE A 372 8.23 -4.28 -13.57
CA ILE A 372 7.52 -5.10 -14.57
C ILE A 372 7.37 -6.54 -14.07
N LEU A 373 8.45 -7.07 -13.49
CA LEU A 373 8.47 -8.41 -12.89
C LEU A 373 8.67 -8.33 -11.37
N ASP A 374 8.16 -9.32 -10.67
CA ASP A 374 8.48 -9.63 -9.28
C ASP A 374 9.11 -11.03 -9.21
N ASP A 375 10.10 -11.20 -8.32
CA ASP A 375 10.77 -12.48 -8.08
C ASP A 375 10.51 -12.91 -6.64
N GLN A 376 9.75 -13.95 -6.48
CA GLN A 376 9.45 -14.56 -5.19
C GLN A 376 10.14 -15.91 -5.06
N GLY A 377 11.39 -15.88 -4.58
CA GLY A 377 12.14 -17.13 -4.37
C GLY A 377 12.43 -17.92 -5.66
N GLY A 378 12.66 -17.23 -6.77
CA GLY A 378 12.89 -17.81 -8.10
C GLY A 378 11.63 -17.94 -8.96
N LYS A 379 10.45 -17.70 -8.41
CA LYS A 379 9.21 -17.66 -9.17
C LYS A 379 8.96 -16.24 -9.69
N LEU A 380 9.10 -16.06 -10.99
CA LEU A 380 8.84 -14.80 -11.66
C LEU A 380 7.33 -14.61 -11.92
N SER A 381 6.81 -13.43 -11.63
CA SER A 381 5.45 -13.01 -11.97
C SER A 381 5.43 -11.58 -12.49
N PHE A 382 4.45 -11.26 -13.33
CA PHE A 382 4.22 -9.88 -13.76
C PHE A 382 3.56 -9.09 -12.64
N GLN A 383 3.99 -7.85 -12.44
CA GLN A 383 3.32 -6.96 -11.50
C GLN A 383 1.99 -6.44 -12.03
N ASP A 384 1.87 -6.29 -13.35
CA ASP A 384 0.65 -5.89 -14.04
C ASP A 384 0.08 -7.07 -14.87
N PRO A 385 -0.99 -7.74 -14.42
CA PRO A 385 -1.58 -8.86 -15.14
C PRO A 385 -2.25 -8.44 -16.46
N ILE A 386 -2.72 -7.19 -16.58
CA ILE A 386 -3.32 -6.69 -17.82
C ILE A 386 -2.23 -6.44 -18.87
N PHE A 387 -1.06 -5.91 -18.44
CA PHE A 387 0.11 -5.78 -19.30
C PHE A 387 0.62 -7.15 -19.77
N ALA A 388 0.69 -8.12 -18.86
CA ALA A 388 1.07 -9.50 -19.20
C ALA A 388 0.13 -10.10 -20.27
N TYR A 389 -1.19 -9.91 -20.06
CA TYR A 389 -2.20 -10.37 -21.03
C TYR A 389 -2.02 -9.68 -22.39
N TRP A 390 -1.88 -8.35 -22.41
CA TRP A 390 -1.67 -7.58 -23.61
C TRP A 390 -0.39 -8.00 -24.36
N LEU A 391 0.74 -8.13 -23.65
CA LEU A 391 2.00 -8.63 -24.24
C LEU A 391 1.81 -9.99 -24.87
N LYS A 392 1.15 -10.92 -24.18
CA LYS A 392 0.94 -12.28 -24.65
C LYS A 392 0.09 -12.31 -25.92
N HIS A 393 -1.08 -11.69 -25.89
CA HIS A 393 -2.11 -11.86 -26.91
C HIS A 393 -2.06 -10.81 -28.01
N GLU A 394 -1.73 -9.55 -27.70
CA GLU A 394 -1.74 -8.46 -28.66
C GLU A 394 -0.36 -8.20 -29.26
N TYR A 395 0.69 -8.18 -28.44
CA TYR A 395 2.05 -7.84 -28.89
C TYR A 395 2.78 -9.04 -29.49
N PHE A 396 2.92 -10.14 -28.76
CA PHE A 396 3.64 -11.33 -29.20
C PHE A 396 2.78 -12.32 -29.97
N LYS A 397 1.45 -12.20 -29.97
CA LYS A 397 0.49 -13.12 -30.61
C LYS A 397 0.71 -14.59 -30.20
N ILE A 398 1.04 -14.83 -28.93
CA ILE A 398 1.23 -16.18 -28.38
C ILE A 398 -0.18 -16.77 -28.16
N ARG A 399 -0.44 -17.94 -28.77
CA ARG A 399 -1.69 -18.68 -28.65
C ARG A 399 -1.78 -19.46 -27.34
#